data_754b51d3f2a0e6279f77c2be9f4d40cc
#
_entry.id   754b51d3f2a0e6279f77c2be9f4d40cc
#
_cell.length_a   1.000
_cell.length_b   1.000
_cell.length_c   1.000
_cell.angle_alpha   90.00
_cell.angle_beta   90.00
_cell.angle_gamma   90.00
#
_symmetry.space_group_name_H-M   'P 1'
#
loop_
_entity.id
_entity.type
_entity.pdbx_description
1 polymer ?
#
loop_
_entity_poly.entity_id
_entity_poly.type
_entity_poly.pdbx_seq_one_letter_code
_entity_poly.pdbx_strand_id
1 'polypeptide(L)'
;MNICVVGTGYVGLVTGAVFADLGNDVVCVDNDRAKIEALKAGRMPIYEPGLEEMVARNVGDRRLSFTTDLGTGIRHGDVIFIAVGTPPKDSGETDLSHVEAVAAEIGRCMDRYKVVVNKSTVPVGTGELVREVIGRHQPRPVEFDVVSNPEFLREGSAIEDTLRPDRIVIGAPTQQVAMTLVELYAPIERPMIITDLPSAEVIKYASNAFLAAKISFINAIANICEAAGADVTQVMKGMGLDPRIGGAFLQAGLGYGGSCFPKDVDSLIHTAGRLGYDFKLLRSIVEINRERAAHLVEIVAKALGPLDDKTVAVLGLAFKPNTDDMREAKSVEVVQLLHAAGATIRAYDPAAMDNAKRLLPAGVTFSDSPYEAAEGAHAAVLVTEWNEFKYLNLERLRGLLKRPVIFDGRNLWEPERMRRLGFAYYSVGRKPVLPA
;
A
#
# COMPACT_ATOMS: atom_id res chain seq x y z
N MET A 1 12.79 -14.10 -22.46
CA MET A 1 13.03 -15.13 -21.42
C MET A 1 11.72 -15.84 -21.08
N ASN A 2 11.78 -17.09 -20.59
CA ASN A 2 10.62 -17.78 -20.04
C ASN A 2 10.53 -17.48 -18.53
N ILE A 3 9.43 -16.93 -18.09
CA ILE A 3 9.26 -16.45 -16.73
C ILE A 3 8.04 -17.13 -16.09
N CYS A 4 8.19 -17.57 -14.86
CA CYS A 4 7.08 -17.97 -14.00
C CYS A 4 6.92 -16.93 -12.89
N VAL A 5 5.71 -16.41 -12.69
CA VAL A 5 5.40 -15.53 -11.55
C VAL A 5 4.37 -16.22 -10.66
N VAL A 6 4.74 -16.52 -9.43
CA VAL A 6 3.89 -17.21 -8.45
C VAL A 6 3.25 -16.20 -7.51
N GLY A 7 1.94 -16.12 -7.55
CA GLY A 7 1.11 -15.11 -6.91
C GLY A 7 0.56 -14.09 -7.92
N THR A 8 -0.76 -13.84 -7.90
CA THR A 8 -1.43 -12.85 -8.77
C THR A 8 -2.11 -11.74 -7.97
N GLY A 9 -1.46 -11.33 -6.88
CA GLY A 9 -1.78 -10.09 -6.18
C GLY A 9 -1.18 -8.86 -6.89
N TYR A 10 -1.20 -7.69 -6.25
CA TYR A 10 -0.65 -6.45 -6.81
C TYR A 10 0.78 -6.62 -7.36
N VAL A 11 1.68 -7.19 -6.57
CA VAL A 11 3.08 -7.36 -6.97
C VAL A 11 3.21 -8.33 -8.13
N GLY A 12 2.64 -9.53 -8.00
CA GLY A 12 2.86 -10.58 -8.99
C GLY A 12 2.17 -10.32 -10.32
N LEU A 13 0.91 -9.87 -10.30
CA LEU A 13 0.17 -9.62 -11.53
C LEU A 13 0.76 -8.44 -12.33
N VAL A 14 1.12 -7.35 -11.66
CA VAL A 14 1.77 -6.21 -12.31
C VAL A 14 3.15 -6.60 -12.84
N THR A 15 3.95 -7.33 -12.05
CA THR A 15 5.27 -7.82 -12.50
C THR A 15 5.14 -8.71 -13.73
N GLY A 16 4.20 -9.67 -13.71
CA GLY A 16 3.98 -10.58 -14.84
C GLY A 16 3.50 -9.85 -16.10
N ALA A 17 2.56 -8.91 -15.95
CA ALA A 17 2.04 -8.12 -17.07
C ALA A 17 3.13 -7.22 -17.70
N VAL A 18 3.93 -6.55 -16.86
CA VAL A 18 5.04 -5.69 -17.31
C VAL A 18 6.12 -6.53 -18.01
N PHE A 19 6.53 -7.66 -17.45
CA PHE A 19 7.54 -8.50 -18.11
C PHE A 19 7.04 -9.08 -19.43
N ALA A 20 5.77 -9.44 -19.53
CA ALA A 20 5.17 -9.83 -20.82
C ALA A 20 5.18 -8.67 -21.82
N ASP A 21 4.88 -7.45 -21.37
CA ASP A 21 4.91 -6.24 -22.20
C ASP A 21 6.32 -5.88 -22.70
N LEU A 22 7.35 -6.23 -21.93
CA LEU A 22 8.76 -6.15 -22.31
C LEU A 22 9.23 -7.29 -23.24
N GLY A 23 8.31 -8.15 -23.70
CA GLY A 23 8.60 -9.17 -24.72
C GLY A 23 8.99 -10.54 -24.16
N ASN A 24 8.79 -10.81 -22.89
CA ASN A 24 9.03 -12.13 -22.29
C ASN A 24 7.79 -13.04 -22.42
N ASP A 25 8.01 -14.36 -22.35
CA ASP A 25 6.96 -15.37 -22.26
C ASP A 25 6.68 -15.69 -20.79
N VAL A 26 5.51 -15.28 -20.28
CA VAL A 26 5.20 -15.24 -18.87
C VAL A 26 4.01 -16.13 -18.52
N VAL A 27 4.21 -17.01 -17.56
CA VAL A 27 3.15 -17.79 -16.91
C VAL A 27 2.95 -17.28 -15.47
N CYS A 28 1.79 -16.70 -15.19
CA CYS A 28 1.39 -16.33 -13.85
C CYS A 28 0.61 -17.49 -13.19
N VAL A 29 0.97 -17.82 -11.96
CA VAL A 29 0.39 -18.93 -11.20
C VAL A 29 -0.24 -18.40 -9.92
N ASP A 30 -1.44 -18.84 -9.59
CA ASP A 30 -2.08 -18.60 -8.30
C ASP A 30 -2.89 -19.84 -7.88
N ASN A 31 -2.92 -20.18 -6.61
CA ASN A 31 -3.71 -21.30 -6.10
C ASN A 31 -5.21 -20.97 -5.96
N ASP A 32 -5.57 -19.67 -6.03
CA ASP A 32 -6.96 -19.22 -6.06
C ASP A 32 -7.57 -19.43 -7.45
N ARG A 33 -8.36 -20.49 -7.57
CA ARG A 33 -9.03 -20.85 -8.82
C ARG A 33 -9.96 -19.75 -9.31
N ALA A 34 -10.65 -19.06 -8.41
CA ALA A 34 -11.59 -18.00 -8.80
C ALA A 34 -10.86 -16.79 -9.41
N LYS A 35 -9.70 -16.41 -8.86
CA LYS A 35 -8.83 -15.39 -9.45
C LYS A 35 -8.35 -15.78 -10.85
N ILE A 36 -7.84 -16.99 -11.01
CA ILE A 36 -7.33 -17.48 -12.31
C ILE A 36 -8.44 -17.53 -13.34
N GLU A 37 -9.64 -17.98 -12.99
CA GLU A 37 -10.82 -17.99 -13.86
C GLU A 37 -11.25 -16.56 -14.26
N ALA A 38 -11.21 -15.62 -13.30
CA ALA A 38 -11.48 -14.22 -13.57
C ALA A 38 -10.46 -13.61 -14.54
N LEU A 39 -9.15 -13.83 -14.30
CA LEU A 39 -8.07 -13.36 -15.19
C LEU A 39 -8.17 -13.93 -16.61
N LYS A 40 -8.46 -15.23 -16.74
CA LYS A 40 -8.72 -15.86 -18.05
C LYS A 40 -9.92 -15.29 -18.79
N ALA A 41 -10.91 -14.78 -18.03
CA ALA A 41 -12.09 -14.11 -18.57
C ALA A 41 -11.89 -12.59 -18.75
N GLY A 42 -10.67 -12.07 -18.59
CA GLY A 42 -10.33 -10.66 -18.75
C GLY A 42 -10.74 -9.75 -17.57
N ARG A 43 -11.17 -10.32 -16.44
CA ARG A 43 -11.55 -9.55 -15.23
C ARG A 43 -10.38 -9.46 -14.27
N MET A 44 -10.03 -8.24 -13.88
CA MET A 44 -8.92 -7.99 -12.95
C MET A 44 -9.35 -8.24 -11.49
N PRO A 45 -8.56 -8.98 -10.70
CA PRO A 45 -8.84 -9.19 -9.27
C PRO A 45 -8.39 -8.03 -8.37
N ILE A 46 -7.76 -7.01 -8.94
CA ILE A 46 -7.25 -5.83 -8.26
C ILE A 46 -7.58 -4.58 -9.07
N TYR A 47 -7.76 -3.46 -8.39
CA TYR A 47 -7.93 -2.16 -9.04
C TYR A 47 -6.56 -1.50 -9.25
N GLU A 48 -6.10 -1.44 -10.50
CA GLU A 48 -4.87 -0.75 -10.88
C GLU A 48 -5.06 -0.11 -12.27
N PRO A 49 -4.95 1.22 -12.39
CA PRO A 49 -5.15 1.91 -13.67
C PRO A 49 -4.25 1.39 -14.78
N GLY A 50 -4.83 1.05 -15.94
CA GLY A 50 -4.11 0.56 -17.13
C GLY A 50 -3.72 -0.92 -17.10
N LEU A 51 -3.99 -1.65 -16.01
CA LEU A 51 -3.61 -3.07 -15.91
C LEU A 51 -4.47 -3.96 -16.80
N GLU A 52 -5.76 -3.70 -16.90
CA GLU A 52 -6.69 -4.49 -17.71
C GLU A 52 -6.28 -4.48 -19.18
N GLU A 53 -6.00 -3.30 -19.73
CA GLU A 53 -5.57 -3.13 -21.12
C GLU A 53 -4.21 -3.81 -21.38
N MET A 54 -3.27 -3.70 -20.45
CA MET A 54 -1.96 -4.32 -20.56
C MET A 54 -2.07 -5.85 -20.55
N VAL A 55 -2.86 -6.42 -19.63
CA VAL A 55 -3.11 -7.85 -19.54
C VAL A 55 -3.81 -8.35 -20.81
N ALA A 56 -4.88 -7.70 -21.26
CA ALA A 56 -5.63 -8.10 -22.45
C ALA A 56 -4.74 -8.14 -23.69
N ARG A 57 -3.91 -7.12 -23.89
CA ARG A 57 -2.94 -7.06 -25.00
C ARG A 57 -1.95 -8.24 -24.94
N ASN A 58 -1.32 -8.48 -23.80
CA ASN A 58 -0.28 -9.50 -23.67
C ASN A 58 -0.84 -10.93 -23.73
N VAL A 59 -2.07 -11.14 -23.26
CA VAL A 59 -2.79 -12.42 -23.46
C VAL A 59 -3.11 -12.63 -24.93
N GLY A 60 -3.59 -11.60 -25.65
CA GLY A 60 -3.85 -11.64 -27.08
C GLY A 60 -2.59 -11.96 -27.89
N ASP A 61 -1.45 -11.39 -27.50
CA ASP A 61 -0.13 -11.65 -28.10
C ASP A 61 0.51 -12.99 -27.69
N ARG A 62 -0.16 -13.76 -26.83
CA ARG A 62 0.32 -15.05 -26.29
C ARG A 62 1.63 -14.94 -25.49
N ARG A 63 1.92 -13.78 -24.93
CA ARG A 63 3.07 -13.55 -24.05
C ARG A 63 2.74 -13.67 -22.57
N LEU A 64 1.44 -13.66 -22.22
CA LEU A 64 0.98 -13.79 -20.83
C LEU A 64 -0.10 -14.87 -20.75
N SER A 65 0.05 -15.78 -19.79
CA SER A 65 -0.93 -16.81 -19.51
C SER A 65 -1.10 -17.03 -18.00
N PHE A 66 -2.22 -17.67 -17.62
CA PHE A 66 -2.59 -17.89 -16.24
C PHE A 66 -2.92 -19.36 -15.97
N THR A 67 -2.46 -19.90 -14.84
CA THR A 67 -2.74 -21.29 -14.44
C THR A 67 -2.81 -21.43 -12.92
N THR A 68 -3.52 -22.45 -12.47
CA THR A 68 -3.47 -22.91 -11.07
C THR A 68 -2.43 -24.01 -10.86
N ASP A 69 -1.86 -24.56 -11.94
CA ASP A 69 -0.86 -25.62 -11.87
C ASP A 69 0.55 -25.02 -11.69
N LEU A 70 1.03 -25.04 -10.46
CA LEU A 70 2.34 -24.50 -10.11
C LEU A 70 3.47 -25.29 -10.79
N GLY A 71 3.33 -26.63 -10.92
CA GLY A 71 4.31 -27.46 -11.60
C GLY A 71 4.48 -27.11 -13.06
N THR A 72 3.39 -26.79 -13.78
CA THR A 72 3.44 -26.29 -15.16
C THR A 72 4.17 -24.97 -15.22
N GLY A 73 3.88 -24.00 -14.33
CA GLY A 73 4.60 -22.72 -14.27
C GLY A 73 6.10 -22.90 -14.01
N ILE A 74 6.47 -23.76 -13.05
CA ILE A 74 7.88 -24.02 -12.70
C ILE A 74 8.64 -24.65 -13.89
N ARG A 75 8.05 -25.61 -14.59
CA ARG A 75 8.72 -26.22 -15.77
C ARG A 75 8.88 -25.25 -16.91
N HIS A 76 7.92 -24.33 -17.11
CA HIS A 76 8.01 -23.26 -18.11
C HIS A 76 9.16 -22.29 -17.82
N GLY A 77 9.18 -21.71 -16.60
CA GLY A 77 10.08 -20.61 -16.27
C GLY A 77 11.54 -21.02 -16.12
N ASP A 78 12.46 -20.29 -16.74
CA ASP A 78 13.89 -20.32 -16.43
C ASP A 78 14.19 -19.38 -15.25
N VAL A 79 13.40 -18.30 -15.11
CA VAL A 79 13.38 -17.40 -13.97
C VAL A 79 12.01 -17.53 -13.28
N ILE A 80 12.01 -17.81 -11.98
CA ILE A 80 10.79 -18.01 -11.19
C ILE A 80 10.70 -16.92 -10.13
N PHE A 81 9.70 -16.06 -10.21
CA PHE A 81 9.43 -15.02 -9.22
C PHE A 81 8.43 -15.53 -8.16
N ILE A 82 8.84 -15.49 -6.91
CA ILE A 82 7.96 -15.71 -5.75
C ILE A 82 7.39 -14.34 -5.35
N ALA A 83 6.10 -14.13 -5.64
CA ALA A 83 5.37 -12.89 -5.40
C ALA A 83 4.08 -13.15 -4.58
N VAL A 84 4.16 -14.07 -3.63
CA VAL A 84 3.05 -14.44 -2.74
C VAL A 84 2.93 -13.50 -1.54
N GLY A 85 1.75 -13.48 -0.93
CA GLY A 85 1.50 -12.68 0.28
C GLY A 85 2.35 -13.16 1.47
N THR A 86 2.81 -12.19 2.25
CA THR A 86 3.57 -12.39 3.49
C THR A 86 2.87 -11.63 4.63
N PRO A 87 1.70 -12.11 5.12
CA PRO A 87 0.95 -11.43 6.16
C PRO A 87 1.69 -11.43 7.50
N PRO A 88 1.41 -10.49 8.39
CA PRO A 88 1.95 -10.54 9.74
C PRO A 88 1.21 -11.62 10.54
N LYS A 89 1.93 -12.30 11.45
CA LYS A 89 1.36 -13.06 12.56
C LYS A 89 0.97 -12.12 13.70
N ASP A 90 0.20 -12.60 14.67
CA ASP A 90 -0.18 -11.83 15.87
C ASP A 90 1.03 -11.30 16.66
N SER A 91 2.17 -11.97 16.56
CA SER A 91 3.45 -11.56 17.15
C SER A 91 4.14 -10.37 16.46
N GLY A 92 3.65 -9.94 15.29
CA GLY A 92 4.34 -9.00 14.39
C GLY A 92 5.40 -9.66 13.48
N GLU A 93 5.66 -10.96 13.65
CA GLU A 93 6.53 -11.72 12.77
C GLU A 93 5.86 -11.91 11.39
N THR A 94 6.65 -11.87 10.32
CA THR A 94 6.15 -12.19 8.97
C THR A 94 5.87 -13.69 8.83
N ASP A 95 4.67 -14.05 8.37
CA ASP A 95 4.35 -15.43 8.00
C ASP A 95 4.97 -15.79 6.64
N LEU A 96 5.92 -16.71 6.65
CA LEU A 96 6.63 -17.18 5.46
C LEU A 96 6.05 -18.49 4.91
N SER A 97 4.95 -19.02 5.47
CA SER A 97 4.38 -20.32 5.10
C SER A 97 4.08 -20.43 3.60
N HIS A 98 3.58 -19.36 2.99
CA HIS A 98 3.33 -19.34 1.54
C HIS A 98 4.63 -19.37 0.74
N VAL A 99 5.67 -18.65 1.18
CA VAL A 99 6.99 -18.64 0.52
C VAL A 99 7.62 -20.04 0.61
N GLU A 100 7.58 -20.68 1.79
CA GLU A 100 8.11 -22.02 2.01
C GLU A 100 7.36 -23.07 1.18
N ALA A 101 6.02 -22.97 1.10
CA ALA A 101 5.21 -23.87 0.28
C ALA A 101 5.58 -23.79 -1.21
N VAL A 102 5.75 -22.56 -1.74
CA VAL A 102 6.18 -22.36 -3.12
C VAL A 102 7.61 -22.86 -3.33
N ALA A 103 8.53 -22.58 -2.41
CA ALA A 103 9.91 -23.07 -2.48
C ALA A 103 9.98 -24.60 -2.48
N ALA A 104 9.17 -25.25 -1.65
CA ALA A 104 9.08 -26.73 -1.62
C ALA A 104 8.58 -27.30 -2.96
N GLU A 105 7.60 -26.67 -3.59
CA GLU A 105 7.08 -27.12 -4.87
C GLU A 105 8.06 -26.86 -6.02
N ILE A 106 8.81 -25.74 -5.97
CA ILE A 106 9.91 -25.49 -6.89
C ILE A 106 10.92 -26.63 -6.80
N GLY A 107 11.32 -27.02 -5.59
CA GLY A 107 12.22 -28.16 -5.39
C GLY A 107 11.70 -29.47 -5.99
N ARG A 108 10.41 -29.76 -5.85
CA ARG A 108 9.80 -30.99 -6.40
C ARG A 108 9.70 -31.02 -7.91
N CYS A 109 9.43 -29.86 -8.54
CA CYS A 109 9.05 -29.76 -9.95
C CYS A 109 10.18 -29.29 -10.88
N MET A 110 11.26 -28.73 -10.34
CA MET A 110 12.35 -28.25 -11.18
C MET A 110 13.08 -29.39 -11.89
N ASP A 111 13.34 -29.22 -13.19
CA ASP A 111 13.89 -30.21 -14.08
C ASP A 111 15.25 -29.83 -14.68
N ARG A 112 15.61 -28.55 -14.61
CA ARG A 112 16.84 -27.95 -15.10
C ARG A 112 17.22 -26.76 -14.22
N TYR A 113 18.40 -26.21 -14.47
CA TYR A 113 18.86 -24.97 -13.80
C TYR A 113 17.81 -23.86 -13.85
N LYS A 114 17.58 -23.19 -12.73
CA LYS A 114 16.66 -22.08 -12.61
C LYS A 114 17.20 -20.98 -11.69
N VAL A 115 16.82 -19.74 -11.96
CA VAL A 115 17.00 -18.63 -11.03
C VAL A 115 15.69 -18.39 -10.31
N VAL A 116 15.69 -18.58 -9.00
CA VAL A 116 14.53 -18.36 -8.12
C VAL A 116 14.63 -17.00 -7.47
N VAL A 117 13.64 -16.14 -7.67
CA VAL A 117 13.67 -14.73 -7.28
C VAL A 117 12.64 -14.46 -6.20
N ASN A 118 13.06 -14.10 -5.00
CA ASN A 118 12.19 -13.55 -3.97
C ASN A 118 11.81 -12.13 -4.35
N LYS A 119 10.58 -11.94 -4.80
CA LYS A 119 9.97 -10.63 -5.07
C LYS A 119 9.11 -10.15 -3.90
N SER A 120 8.51 -11.08 -3.16
CA SER A 120 7.79 -10.78 -1.91
C SER A 120 8.68 -10.05 -0.92
N THR A 121 8.09 -9.14 -0.15
CA THR A 121 8.78 -8.48 0.97
C THR A 121 8.94 -9.46 2.11
N VAL A 122 10.17 -9.82 2.42
CA VAL A 122 10.54 -10.89 3.35
C VAL A 122 11.63 -10.46 4.33
N PRO A 123 11.67 -10.97 5.56
CA PRO A 123 12.72 -10.71 6.53
C PRO A 123 14.10 -11.18 6.06
N VAL A 124 15.14 -10.56 6.63
CA VAL A 124 16.52 -10.93 6.37
C VAL A 124 16.77 -12.41 6.69
N GLY A 125 17.43 -13.10 5.77
CA GLY A 125 17.72 -14.53 5.83
C GLY A 125 16.70 -15.40 5.09
N THR A 126 15.65 -14.83 4.52
CA THR A 126 14.64 -15.61 3.78
C THR A 126 15.22 -16.19 2.49
N GLY A 127 16.17 -15.52 1.83
CA GLY A 127 16.85 -16.10 0.67
C GLY A 127 17.55 -17.41 0.97
N GLU A 128 18.23 -17.51 2.10
CA GLU A 128 18.85 -18.78 2.55
C GLU A 128 17.80 -19.83 2.94
N LEU A 129 16.72 -19.43 3.63
CA LEU A 129 15.60 -20.34 3.93
C LEU A 129 15.01 -20.93 2.65
N VAL A 130 14.76 -20.12 1.62
CA VAL A 130 14.24 -20.59 0.32
C VAL A 130 15.22 -21.58 -0.31
N ARG A 131 16.53 -21.31 -0.28
CA ARG A 131 17.56 -22.21 -0.77
C ARG A 131 17.52 -23.56 -0.06
N GLU A 132 17.44 -23.56 1.27
CA GLU A 132 17.36 -24.80 2.05
C GLU A 132 16.08 -25.58 1.76
N VAL A 133 14.94 -24.90 1.68
CA VAL A 133 13.65 -25.56 1.42
C VAL A 133 13.65 -26.22 0.04
N ILE A 134 14.11 -25.50 -1.00
CA ILE A 134 14.24 -26.07 -2.34
C ILE A 134 15.13 -27.30 -2.32
N GLY A 135 16.34 -27.20 -1.74
CA GLY A 135 17.30 -28.30 -1.70
C GLY A 135 16.77 -29.55 -0.99
N ARG A 136 16.01 -29.37 0.09
CA ARG A 136 15.41 -30.50 0.84
C ARG A 136 14.30 -31.24 0.05
N HIS A 137 13.64 -30.56 -0.89
CA HIS A 137 12.50 -31.11 -1.60
C HIS A 137 12.82 -31.59 -3.02
N GLN A 138 14.06 -31.46 -3.46
CA GLN A 138 14.49 -31.99 -4.75
C GLN A 138 14.52 -33.52 -4.73
N PRO A 139 13.80 -34.23 -5.63
CA PRO A 139 13.89 -35.69 -5.74
C PRO A 139 15.25 -36.17 -6.28
N ARG A 140 15.94 -35.29 -7.00
CA ARG A 140 17.32 -35.45 -7.50
C ARG A 140 17.99 -34.08 -7.51
N PRO A 141 19.30 -33.99 -7.23
CA PRO A 141 20.00 -32.70 -7.26
C PRO A 141 19.90 -32.01 -8.63
N VAL A 142 19.40 -30.80 -8.64
CA VAL A 142 19.37 -29.89 -9.79
C VAL A 142 19.95 -28.55 -9.32
N GLU A 143 20.86 -27.99 -10.06
CA GLU A 143 21.45 -26.69 -9.73
C GLU A 143 20.42 -25.56 -9.85
N PHE A 144 20.50 -24.59 -8.94
CA PHE A 144 19.69 -23.38 -8.93
C PHE A 144 20.37 -22.28 -8.13
N ASP A 145 19.97 -21.06 -8.38
CA ASP A 145 20.37 -19.91 -7.58
C ASP A 145 19.14 -19.17 -7.03
N VAL A 146 19.30 -18.58 -5.85
CA VAL A 146 18.29 -17.74 -5.21
C VAL A 146 18.76 -16.29 -5.26
N VAL A 147 17.86 -15.40 -5.65
CA VAL A 147 18.06 -13.96 -5.77
C VAL A 147 16.98 -13.23 -4.97
N SER A 148 17.33 -12.15 -4.29
CA SER A 148 16.37 -11.22 -3.69
C SER A 148 16.22 -10.01 -4.62
N ASN A 149 14.99 -9.77 -5.08
CA ASN A 149 14.67 -8.63 -5.95
C ASN A 149 13.41 -7.93 -5.44
N PRO A 150 13.54 -7.16 -4.35
CA PRO A 150 12.40 -6.49 -3.74
C PRO A 150 11.77 -5.48 -4.70
N GLU A 151 10.45 -5.30 -4.59
CA GLU A 151 9.70 -4.30 -5.31
C GLU A 151 9.59 -2.98 -4.50
N PHE A 152 9.35 -1.88 -5.20
CA PHE A 152 9.13 -0.56 -4.60
C PHE A 152 7.90 0.13 -5.22
N LEU A 153 7.01 -0.65 -5.80
CA LEU A 153 5.78 -0.16 -6.43
C LEU A 153 4.77 0.34 -5.38
N ARG A 154 3.88 1.21 -5.83
CA ARG A 154 2.76 1.72 -5.07
C ARG A 154 1.46 1.36 -5.78
N GLU A 155 0.51 0.80 -5.07
CA GLU A 155 -0.84 0.56 -5.58
C GLU A 155 -1.43 1.84 -6.18
N GLY A 156 -2.12 1.74 -7.31
CA GLY A 156 -2.65 2.89 -8.06
C GLY A 156 -1.64 3.61 -8.98
N SER A 157 -0.36 3.24 -8.91
CA SER A 157 0.72 3.63 -9.85
C SER A 157 1.73 2.51 -10.08
N ALA A 158 1.32 1.26 -9.83
CA ALA A 158 2.22 0.11 -9.80
C ALA A 158 2.86 -0.18 -11.17
N ILE A 159 2.12 0.03 -12.26
CA ILE A 159 2.65 -0.12 -13.63
C ILE A 159 3.76 0.91 -13.88
N GLU A 160 3.50 2.18 -13.61
CA GLU A 160 4.47 3.26 -13.81
C GLU A 160 5.69 3.05 -12.91
N ASP A 161 5.49 2.72 -11.63
CA ASP A 161 6.58 2.45 -10.68
C ASP A 161 7.41 1.22 -11.08
N THR A 162 6.83 0.25 -11.82
CA THR A 162 7.55 -0.92 -12.32
C THR A 162 8.31 -0.62 -13.62
N LEU A 163 7.72 0.17 -14.52
CA LEU A 163 8.34 0.57 -15.79
C LEU A 163 9.38 1.67 -15.61
N ARG A 164 9.21 2.55 -14.61
CA ARG A 164 10.08 3.71 -14.34
C ARG A 164 10.47 3.80 -12.87
N PRO A 165 11.06 2.72 -12.30
CA PRO A 165 11.48 2.73 -10.90
C PRO A 165 12.65 3.72 -10.70
N ASP A 166 12.77 4.29 -9.49
CA ASP A 166 13.95 5.08 -9.14
C ASP A 166 15.23 4.24 -9.13
N ARG A 167 15.12 2.98 -8.78
CA ARG A 167 16.19 1.96 -8.77
C ARG A 167 15.61 0.55 -8.80
N ILE A 168 16.42 -0.39 -9.28
CA ILE A 168 16.20 -1.83 -9.19
C ILE A 168 17.26 -2.41 -8.26
N VAL A 169 16.84 -3.21 -7.27
CA VAL A 169 17.77 -3.85 -6.31
C VAL A 169 17.85 -5.34 -6.62
N ILE A 170 19.05 -5.86 -6.78
CA ILE A 170 19.33 -7.26 -7.11
C ILE A 170 20.33 -7.79 -6.09
N GLY A 171 19.84 -8.58 -5.14
CA GLY A 171 20.67 -9.32 -4.19
C GLY A 171 20.95 -10.71 -4.74
N ALA A 172 22.18 -10.98 -5.13
CA ALA A 172 22.55 -12.25 -5.77
C ALA A 172 23.80 -12.87 -5.12
N PRO A 173 23.95 -14.22 -5.17
CA PRO A 173 25.12 -14.88 -4.61
C PRO A 173 26.41 -14.58 -5.38
N THR A 174 26.31 -14.31 -6.67
CA THR A 174 27.44 -13.97 -7.54
C THR A 174 27.02 -12.92 -8.57
N GLN A 175 28.00 -12.21 -9.12
CA GLN A 175 27.75 -11.25 -10.20
C GLN A 175 27.19 -11.93 -11.45
N GLN A 176 27.62 -13.15 -11.74
CA GLN A 176 27.12 -13.91 -12.90
C GLN A 176 25.60 -14.18 -12.78
N VAL A 177 25.14 -14.58 -11.60
CA VAL A 177 23.70 -14.81 -11.35
C VAL A 177 22.93 -13.51 -11.44
N ALA A 178 23.48 -12.40 -10.92
CA ALA A 178 22.86 -11.08 -11.02
C ALA A 178 22.60 -10.66 -12.47
N MET A 179 23.49 -11.03 -13.39
CA MET A 179 23.37 -10.68 -14.83
C MET A 179 22.08 -11.19 -15.46
N THR A 180 21.51 -12.31 -15.03
CA THR A 180 20.21 -12.80 -15.50
C THR A 180 19.10 -11.75 -15.27
N LEU A 181 19.10 -11.12 -14.09
CA LEU A 181 18.13 -10.05 -13.80
C LEU A 181 18.50 -8.73 -14.46
N VAL A 182 19.80 -8.43 -14.58
CA VAL A 182 20.26 -7.25 -15.31
C VAL A 182 19.76 -7.29 -16.77
N GLU A 183 19.87 -8.43 -17.43
CA GLU A 183 19.37 -8.62 -18.79
C GLU A 183 17.84 -8.49 -18.86
N LEU A 184 17.12 -9.07 -17.90
CA LEU A 184 15.67 -8.99 -17.83
C LEU A 184 15.19 -7.54 -17.65
N TYR A 185 15.86 -6.74 -16.82
CA TYR A 185 15.52 -5.36 -16.55
C TYR A 185 16.16 -4.34 -17.47
N ALA A 186 17.07 -4.76 -18.38
CA ALA A 186 17.79 -3.86 -19.30
C ALA A 186 16.85 -2.91 -20.08
N PRO A 187 15.67 -3.36 -20.61
CA PRO A 187 14.77 -2.48 -21.34
C PRO A 187 14.17 -1.33 -20.50
N ILE A 188 14.23 -1.41 -19.17
CA ILE A 188 13.70 -0.39 -18.27
C ILE A 188 14.64 0.83 -18.16
N GLU A 189 15.93 0.67 -18.45
CA GLU A 189 16.94 1.74 -18.47
C GLU A 189 16.99 2.56 -17.17
N ARG A 190 17.00 1.87 -16.02
CA ARG A 190 17.04 2.50 -14.69
C ARG A 190 18.26 2.04 -13.89
N PRO A 191 18.68 2.82 -12.89
CA PRO A 191 19.80 2.44 -12.02
C PRO A 191 19.57 1.06 -11.39
N MET A 192 20.54 0.18 -11.47
CA MET A 192 20.53 -1.15 -10.84
C MET A 192 21.59 -1.21 -9.75
N ILE A 193 21.19 -1.67 -8.57
CA ILE A 193 22.07 -1.90 -7.42
C ILE A 193 22.24 -3.41 -7.29
N ILE A 194 23.43 -3.91 -7.56
CA ILE A 194 23.78 -5.31 -7.35
C ILE A 194 24.45 -5.43 -5.98
N THR A 195 23.94 -6.31 -5.14
CA THR A 195 24.41 -6.53 -3.77
C THR A 195 24.22 -8.00 -3.36
N ASP A 196 24.54 -8.35 -2.11
CA ASP A 196 24.19 -9.64 -1.52
C ASP A 196 22.71 -9.75 -1.13
N LEU A 197 22.24 -10.97 -0.85
CA LEU A 197 20.84 -11.25 -0.49
C LEU A 197 20.41 -10.49 0.78
N PRO A 198 21.13 -10.59 1.91
CA PRO A 198 20.76 -9.90 3.14
C PRO A 198 20.63 -8.39 2.97
N SER A 199 21.57 -7.77 2.25
CA SER A 199 21.53 -6.32 1.98
C SER A 199 20.29 -5.93 1.15
N ALA A 200 19.94 -6.70 0.13
CA ALA A 200 18.74 -6.44 -0.68
C ALA A 200 17.45 -6.57 0.15
N GLU A 201 17.36 -7.56 1.04
CA GLU A 201 16.24 -7.75 1.97
C GLU A 201 16.14 -6.58 2.95
N VAL A 202 17.24 -6.12 3.54
CA VAL A 202 17.28 -4.94 4.44
C VAL A 202 16.87 -3.66 3.72
N ILE A 203 17.35 -3.43 2.49
CA ILE A 203 17.04 -2.22 1.71
C ILE A 203 15.53 -2.00 1.61
N LYS A 204 14.75 -3.05 1.38
CA LYS A 204 13.29 -2.95 1.27
C LYS A 204 12.66 -2.48 2.58
N TYR A 205 12.96 -3.16 3.68
CA TYR A 205 12.41 -2.82 4.99
C TYR A 205 12.84 -1.44 5.47
N ALA A 206 14.13 -1.13 5.34
CA ALA A 206 14.67 0.17 5.72
C ALA A 206 14.04 1.32 4.93
N SER A 207 13.82 1.12 3.63
CA SER A 207 13.14 2.12 2.79
C SER A 207 11.71 2.37 3.27
N ASN A 208 10.91 1.32 3.47
CA ASN A 208 9.54 1.47 3.93
C ASN A 208 9.45 2.05 5.34
N ALA A 209 10.33 1.62 6.26
CA ALA A 209 10.40 2.16 7.60
C ALA A 209 10.77 3.66 7.62
N PHE A 210 11.69 4.08 6.75
CA PHE A 210 12.07 5.49 6.64
C PHE A 210 10.94 6.35 6.07
N LEU A 211 10.20 5.86 5.08
CA LEU A 211 9.03 6.56 4.54
C LEU A 211 7.92 6.69 5.60
N ALA A 212 7.64 5.64 6.37
CA ALA A 212 6.73 5.68 7.50
C ALA A 212 7.19 6.67 8.58
N ALA A 213 8.52 6.72 8.85
CA ALA A 213 9.12 7.68 9.77
C ALA A 213 8.88 9.13 9.34
N LYS A 214 9.02 9.46 8.05
CA LYS A 214 8.74 10.81 7.52
C LYS A 214 7.29 11.23 7.77
N ILE A 215 6.33 10.31 7.56
CA ILE A 215 4.90 10.59 7.79
C ILE A 215 4.62 10.79 9.29
N SER A 216 5.11 9.91 10.16
CA SER A 216 4.91 10.07 11.62
C SER A 216 5.63 11.30 12.15
N PHE A 217 6.83 11.61 11.64
CA PHE A 217 7.55 12.81 12.03
C PHE A 217 6.75 14.09 11.73
N ILE A 218 6.24 14.24 10.51
CA ILE A 218 5.49 15.44 10.17
C ILE A 218 4.13 15.51 10.89
N ASN A 219 3.54 14.37 11.24
CA ASN A 219 2.34 14.31 12.08
C ASN A 219 2.62 14.76 13.52
N ALA A 220 3.77 14.41 14.09
CA ALA A 220 4.20 14.93 15.38
C ALA A 220 4.44 16.45 15.32
N ILE A 221 5.05 16.95 14.24
CA ILE A 221 5.20 18.40 13.99
C ILE A 221 3.84 19.08 13.83
N ALA A 222 2.85 18.41 13.22
CA ALA A 222 1.49 18.96 13.12
C ALA A 222 0.86 19.21 14.49
N ASN A 223 1.04 18.30 15.47
CA ASN A 223 0.58 18.51 16.85
C ASN A 223 1.24 19.75 17.48
N ILE A 224 2.54 19.96 17.24
CA ILE A 224 3.26 21.16 17.70
C ILE A 224 2.70 22.42 17.02
N CYS A 225 2.43 22.37 15.72
CA CYS A 225 1.85 23.48 14.96
C CYS A 225 0.47 23.86 15.50
N GLU A 226 -0.39 22.87 15.80
CA GLU A 226 -1.70 23.12 16.42
C GLU A 226 -1.58 23.86 17.75
N ALA A 227 -0.67 23.42 18.63
CA ALA A 227 -0.42 24.03 19.92
C ALA A 227 0.23 25.44 19.82
N ALA A 228 1.18 25.61 18.91
CA ALA A 228 1.91 26.86 18.70
C ALA A 228 1.17 27.88 17.83
N GLY A 229 0.11 27.44 17.12
CA GLY A 229 -0.62 28.26 16.16
C GLY A 229 0.12 28.49 14.84
N ALA A 230 1.04 27.61 14.50
CA ALA A 230 1.72 27.57 13.21
C ALA A 230 0.87 26.85 12.14
N ASP A 231 1.34 26.86 10.89
CA ASP A 231 0.75 26.11 9.78
C ASP A 231 1.73 25.04 9.33
N VAL A 232 1.37 23.75 9.54
CA VAL A 232 2.21 22.62 9.18
C VAL A 232 2.49 22.56 7.67
N THR A 233 1.60 23.07 6.83
CA THR A 233 1.81 23.06 5.37
C THR A 233 2.96 23.99 4.96
N GLN A 234 3.15 25.11 5.66
CA GLN A 234 4.28 25.99 5.47
C GLN A 234 5.57 25.36 6.03
N VAL A 235 5.48 24.67 7.17
CA VAL A 235 6.61 23.95 7.74
C VAL A 235 7.07 22.83 6.78
N MET A 236 6.12 22.01 6.27
CA MET A 236 6.40 20.97 5.27
C MET A 236 7.09 21.54 4.04
N LYS A 237 6.57 22.66 3.51
CA LYS A 237 7.14 23.31 2.33
C LYS A 237 8.55 23.81 2.62
N GLY A 238 8.76 24.48 3.74
CA GLY A 238 10.07 24.98 4.15
C GLY A 238 11.11 23.87 4.30
N MET A 239 10.74 22.81 5.01
CA MET A 239 11.60 21.63 5.18
C MET A 239 11.87 20.91 3.86
N GLY A 240 10.83 20.71 3.05
CA GLY A 240 10.88 19.93 1.82
C GLY A 240 11.71 20.55 0.71
N LEU A 241 11.97 21.87 0.76
CA LEU A 241 12.86 22.57 -0.16
C LEU A 241 14.35 22.26 0.08
N ASP A 242 14.72 21.77 1.26
CA ASP A 242 16.08 21.29 1.50
C ASP A 242 16.27 19.93 0.82
N PRO A 243 17.19 19.80 -0.17
CA PRO A 243 17.37 18.54 -0.91
C PRO A 243 17.84 17.39 -0.01
N ARG A 244 18.43 17.66 1.16
CA ARG A 244 18.82 16.66 2.13
C ARG A 244 17.62 16.02 2.83
N ILE A 245 16.48 16.70 2.87
CA ILE A 245 15.22 16.25 3.47
C ILE A 245 14.26 15.75 2.39
N GLY A 246 14.02 16.56 1.37
CA GLY A 246 13.06 16.27 0.29
C GLY A 246 11.60 16.30 0.73
N GLY A 247 10.70 16.82 -0.09
CA GLY A 247 9.28 17.01 0.25
C GLY A 247 8.41 15.73 0.20
N ALA A 248 8.87 14.67 -0.45
CA ALA A 248 8.12 13.43 -0.57
C ALA A 248 7.88 12.80 0.82
N PHE A 249 6.66 12.31 1.06
CA PHE A 249 6.21 11.70 2.33
C PHE A 249 6.23 12.62 3.57
N LEU A 250 6.28 13.94 3.37
CA LEU A 250 6.13 14.93 4.43
C LEU A 250 4.72 15.53 4.51
N GLN A 251 3.69 14.88 4.01
CA GLN A 251 2.31 15.35 4.12
C GLN A 251 1.72 14.96 5.47
N ALA A 252 1.40 15.96 6.29
CA ALA A 252 0.67 15.76 7.54
C ALA A 252 -0.78 15.37 7.27
N GLY A 253 -1.31 14.43 8.07
CA GLY A 253 -2.66 13.91 7.92
C GLY A 253 -3.02 12.88 8.98
N LEU A 254 -3.86 11.92 8.61
CA LEU A 254 -4.33 10.84 9.51
C LEU A 254 -3.34 9.67 9.69
N GLY A 255 -2.12 9.82 9.18
CA GLY A 255 -1.14 8.76 9.22
C GLY A 255 -1.16 7.86 7.98
N TYR A 256 -0.38 6.79 8.05
CA TYR A 256 -0.28 5.78 7.00
C TYR A 256 -1.09 4.53 7.34
N GLY A 257 -1.50 3.82 6.31
CA GLY A 257 -2.13 2.52 6.31
C GLY A 257 -1.66 1.70 5.10
N GLY A 258 -2.51 0.82 4.61
CA GLY A 258 -2.23 -0.04 3.47
C GLY A 258 -1.49 -1.31 3.83
N SER A 259 -1.26 -2.13 2.84
CA SER A 259 -0.71 -3.48 2.98
C SER A 259 0.79 -3.54 3.27
N CYS A 260 1.52 -2.43 3.12
CA CYS A 260 2.98 -2.42 3.17
C CYS A 260 3.53 -1.81 4.46
N PHE A 261 3.32 -0.52 4.72
CA PHE A 261 4.00 0.17 5.82
C PHE A 261 3.72 -0.42 7.19
N PRO A 262 2.47 -0.72 7.61
CA PRO A 262 2.23 -1.26 8.95
C PRO A 262 2.97 -2.59 9.15
N LYS A 263 2.76 -3.56 8.26
CA LYS A 263 3.38 -4.88 8.41
C LYS A 263 4.91 -4.85 8.29
N ASP A 264 5.48 -4.01 7.40
CA ASP A 264 6.92 -3.98 7.17
C ASP A 264 7.66 -3.30 8.33
N VAL A 265 7.07 -2.27 8.93
CA VAL A 265 7.60 -1.62 10.14
C VAL A 265 7.57 -2.60 11.32
N ASP A 266 6.43 -3.28 11.55
CA ASP A 266 6.31 -4.27 12.63
C ASP A 266 7.27 -5.44 12.43
N SER A 267 7.40 -5.95 11.19
CA SER A 267 8.36 -7.00 10.84
C SER A 267 9.81 -6.57 11.09
N LEU A 268 10.17 -5.32 10.78
CA LEU A 268 11.52 -4.81 11.03
C LEU A 268 11.79 -4.65 12.54
N ILE A 269 10.80 -4.20 13.32
CA ILE A 269 10.88 -4.15 14.79
C ILE A 269 11.12 -5.56 15.35
N HIS A 270 10.34 -6.54 14.89
CA HIS A 270 10.47 -7.94 15.31
C HIS A 270 11.85 -8.51 14.94
N THR A 271 12.28 -8.29 13.70
CA THR A 271 13.59 -8.75 13.21
C THR A 271 14.73 -8.13 14.01
N ALA A 272 14.67 -6.82 14.30
CA ALA A 272 15.66 -6.13 15.13
C ALA A 272 15.73 -6.75 16.54
N GLY A 273 14.58 -7.04 17.15
CA GLY A 273 14.51 -7.68 18.47
C GLY A 273 15.13 -9.08 18.47
N ARG A 274 14.91 -9.89 17.45
CA ARG A 274 15.55 -11.21 17.29
C ARG A 274 17.08 -11.10 17.16
N LEU A 275 17.56 -10.00 16.58
CA LEU A 275 18.99 -9.71 16.46
C LEU A 275 19.58 -9.01 17.70
N GLY A 276 18.79 -8.84 18.78
CA GLY A 276 19.21 -8.21 20.04
C GLY A 276 19.19 -6.69 20.04
N TYR A 277 18.54 -6.05 19.05
CA TYR A 277 18.46 -4.59 18.95
C TYR A 277 17.03 -4.08 19.23
N ASP A 278 16.86 -3.26 20.28
CA ASP A 278 15.60 -2.57 20.57
C ASP A 278 15.45 -1.33 19.67
N PHE A 279 14.64 -1.41 18.64
CA PHE A 279 14.45 -0.33 17.68
C PHE A 279 13.43 0.70 18.17
N LYS A 280 13.82 1.45 19.22
CA LYS A 280 12.98 2.47 19.88
C LYS A 280 12.38 3.48 18.91
N LEU A 281 13.16 3.95 17.93
CA LEU A 281 12.68 4.92 16.94
C LEU A 281 11.45 4.39 16.18
N LEU A 282 11.47 3.15 15.70
CA LEU A 282 10.34 2.59 14.96
C LEU A 282 9.11 2.36 15.85
N ARG A 283 9.31 2.00 17.14
CA ARG A 283 8.19 1.88 18.08
C ARG A 283 7.48 3.22 18.27
N SER A 284 8.23 4.32 18.45
CA SER A 284 7.65 5.67 18.53
C SER A 284 6.94 6.10 17.26
N ILE A 285 7.44 5.71 16.08
CA ILE A 285 6.80 5.98 14.79
C ILE A 285 5.43 5.29 14.71
N VAL A 286 5.33 4.03 15.13
CA VAL A 286 4.08 3.27 15.17
C VAL A 286 3.09 3.90 16.16
N GLU A 287 3.56 4.27 17.35
CA GLU A 287 2.73 4.91 18.37
C GLU A 287 2.11 6.22 17.87
N ILE A 288 2.91 7.13 17.32
CA ILE A 288 2.43 8.37 16.72
C ILE A 288 1.40 8.10 15.62
N ASN A 289 1.62 7.08 14.77
CA ASN A 289 0.68 6.72 13.71
C ASN A 289 -0.67 6.21 14.23
N ARG A 290 -0.66 5.48 15.36
CA ARG A 290 -1.88 4.94 15.99
C ARG A 290 -2.76 6.03 16.60
N GLU A 291 -2.17 7.10 17.12
CA GLU A 291 -2.91 8.18 17.76
C GLU A 291 -3.73 9.04 16.80
N ARG A 292 -3.41 9.05 15.49
CA ARG A 292 -3.96 10.04 14.55
C ARG A 292 -5.47 9.99 14.37
N ALA A 293 -6.06 8.79 14.29
CA ALA A 293 -7.51 8.64 14.12
C ALA A 293 -8.28 9.13 15.36
N ALA A 294 -7.81 8.76 16.56
CA ALA A 294 -8.40 9.21 17.82
C ALA A 294 -8.31 10.74 17.96
N HIS A 295 -7.18 11.33 17.65
CA HIS A 295 -6.99 12.79 17.67
C HIS A 295 -8.00 13.53 16.77
N LEU A 296 -8.24 13.03 15.53
CA LEU A 296 -9.27 13.61 14.66
C LEU A 296 -10.66 13.53 15.29
N VAL A 297 -11.03 12.35 15.84
CA VAL A 297 -12.36 12.14 16.44
C VAL A 297 -12.56 13.01 17.68
N GLU A 298 -11.52 13.25 18.48
CA GLU A 298 -11.55 14.21 19.58
C GLU A 298 -11.85 15.63 19.10
N ILE A 299 -11.24 16.08 18.00
CA ILE A 299 -11.53 17.39 17.39
C ILE A 299 -13.00 17.44 16.92
N VAL A 300 -13.50 16.37 16.28
CA VAL A 300 -14.91 16.27 15.86
C VAL A 300 -15.85 16.40 17.05
N ALA A 301 -15.64 15.61 18.09
CA ALA A 301 -16.47 15.63 19.30
C ALA A 301 -16.41 16.99 20.02
N LYS A 302 -15.23 17.62 20.10
CA LYS A 302 -15.08 18.96 20.69
C LYS A 302 -15.86 20.03 19.91
N ALA A 303 -15.89 19.96 18.58
CA ALA A 303 -16.55 20.96 17.73
C ALA A 303 -18.05 20.76 17.60
N LEU A 304 -18.54 19.50 17.60
CA LEU A 304 -19.96 19.17 17.43
C LEU A 304 -20.72 19.00 18.73
N GLY A 305 -20.04 18.76 19.86
CA GLY A 305 -20.63 18.30 21.12
C GLY A 305 -20.91 16.80 21.11
N PRO A 306 -21.81 16.30 21.95
CA PRO A 306 -22.20 14.88 21.97
C PRO A 306 -22.60 14.40 20.58
N LEU A 307 -22.17 13.18 20.21
CA LEU A 307 -22.35 12.64 18.86
C LEU A 307 -23.58 11.73 18.70
N ASP A 308 -24.29 11.39 19.77
CA ASP A 308 -25.41 10.43 19.76
C ASP A 308 -26.54 10.76 18.77
N ASP A 309 -26.77 12.03 18.49
CA ASP A 309 -27.80 12.50 17.54
C ASP A 309 -27.20 13.11 16.27
N LYS A 310 -25.92 12.95 16.05
CA LYS A 310 -25.22 13.54 14.90
C LYS A 310 -25.09 12.56 13.76
N THR A 311 -25.36 13.04 12.55
CA THR A 311 -25.02 12.35 11.32
C THR A 311 -23.71 12.93 10.78
N VAL A 312 -22.74 12.08 10.49
CA VAL A 312 -21.41 12.47 9.97
C VAL A 312 -21.22 11.82 8.60
N ALA A 313 -20.94 12.64 7.59
CA ALA A 313 -20.55 12.17 6.27
C ALA A 313 -19.04 11.87 6.26
N VAL A 314 -18.65 10.63 5.96
CA VAL A 314 -17.26 10.22 5.84
C VAL A 314 -16.91 10.06 4.36
N LEU A 315 -15.97 10.85 3.88
CA LEU A 315 -15.53 10.90 2.49
C LEU A 315 -14.13 10.32 2.33
N GLY A 316 -14.05 9.22 1.57
CA GLY A 316 -12.83 8.46 1.38
C GLY A 316 -12.67 7.34 2.39
N LEU A 317 -12.59 6.09 1.90
CA LEU A 317 -12.51 4.88 2.73
C LEU A 317 -11.25 4.07 2.43
N ALA A 318 -10.79 4.02 1.18
CA ALA A 318 -9.52 3.42 0.83
C ALA A 318 -8.36 4.08 1.60
N PHE A 319 -7.27 3.36 1.87
CA PHE A 319 -6.15 3.90 2.64
C PHE A 319 -5.44 5.07 1.95
N LYS A 320 -5.58 5.19 0.63
CA LYS A 320 -5.12 6.30 -0.21
C LYS A 320 -5.93 6.37 -1.52
N PRO A 321 -5.80 7.45 -2.34
CA PRO A 321 -6.43 7.52 -3.66
C PRO A 321 -5.94 6.44 -4.64
N ASN A 322 -6.75 6.18 -5.68
CA ASN A 322 -6.48 5.29 -6.81
C ASN A 322 -6.26 3.80 -6.44
N THR A 323 -6.88 3.36 -5.37
CA THR A 323 -6.96 1.93 -4.99
C THR A 323 -8.28 1.66 -4.28
N ASP A 324 -8.70 0.40 -4.24
CA ASP A 324 -9.82 -0.08 -3.44
C ASP A 324 -9.37 -0.76 -2.12
N ASP A 325 -8.06 -0.75 -1.84
CA ASP A 325 -7.48 -1.40 -0.66
C ASP A 325 -7.82 -0.65 0.62
N MET A 326 -8.39 -1.38 1.57
CA MET A 326 -8.77 -0.88 2.89
C MET A 326 -7.97 -1.51 4.05
N ARG A 327 -6.94 -2.31 3.75
CA ARG A 327 -6.10 -2.89 4.79
C ARG A 327 -5.42 -1.78 5.60
N GLU A 328 -5.54 -1.83 6.93
CA GLU A 328 -5.00 -0.79 7.83
C GLU A 328 -5.38 0.65 7.44
N ALA A 329 -6.52 0.82 6.75
CA ALA A 329 -7.00 2.14 6.36
C ALA A 329 -7.47 2.92 7.59
N LYS A 330 -7.00 4.16 7.73
CA LYS A 330 -7.40 5.05 8.84
C LYS A 330 -8.89 5.37 8.87
N SER A 331 -9.57 5.22 7.75
CA SER A 331 -11.03 5.33 7.66
C SER A 331 -11.76 4.32 8.54
N VAL A 332 -11.25 3.10 8.64
CA VAL A 332 -11.83 2.05 9.49
C VAL A 332 -11.79 2.48 10.96
N GLU A 333 -10.62 2.93 11.43
CA GLU A 333 -10.46 3.43 12.81
C GLU A 333 -11.36 4.66 13.07
N VAL A 334 -11.37 5.64 12.16
CA VAL A 334 -12.19 6.86 12.30
C VAL A 334 -13.67 6.52 12.35
N VAL A 335 -14.17 5.66 11.45
CA VAL A 335 -15.58 5.25 11.42
C VAL A 335 -15.96 4.49 12.69
N GLN A 336 -15.10 3.56 13.15
CA GLN A 336 -15.34 2.80 14.38
C GLN A 336 -15.42 3.72 15.61
N LEU A 337 -14.51 4.68 15.73
CA LEU A 337 -14.48 5.62 16.85
C LEU A 337 -15.70 6.57 16.82
N LEU A 338 -16.08 7.11 15.66
CA LEU A 338 -17.27 7.95 15.52
C LEU A 338 -18.54 7.16 15.84
N HIS A 339 -18.63 5.93 15.33
CA HIS A 339 -19.78 5.05 15.60
C HIS A 339 -19.89 4.67 17.07
N ALA A 340 -18.77 4.34 17.71
CA ALA A 340 -18.71 4.05 19.14
C ALA A 340 -19.09 5.28 20.02
N ALA A 341 -18.84 6.49 19.51
CA ALA A 341 -19.28 7.73 20.14
C ALA A 341 -20.76 8.10 19.85
N GLY A 342 -21.52 7.21 19.21
CA GLY A 342 -22.95 7.35 18.95
C GLY A 342 -23.33 8.02 17.60
N ALA A 343 -22.36 8.42 16.79
CA ALA A 343 -22.68 9.06 15.50
C ALA A 343 -23.31 8.10 14.49
N THR A 344 -24.31 8.60 13.76
CA THR A 344 -24.80 7.95 12.54
C THR A 344 -23.84 8.26 11.39
N ILE A 345 -23.33 7.24 10.70
CA ILE A 345 -22.33 7.40 9.65
C ILE A 345 -22.97 7.21 8.27
N ARG A 346 -22.70 8.15 7.36
CA ARG A 346 -22.89 8.00 5.92
C ARG A 346 -21.53 8.06 5.23
N ALA A 347 -21.20 7.03 4.46
CA ALA A 347 -19.87 6.87 3.90
C ALA A 347 -19.89 6.82 2.37
N TYR A 348 -18.88 7.39 1.75
CA TYR A 348 -18.67 7.33 0.31
C TYR A 348 -17.18 7.20 -0.02
N ASP A 349 -16.89 6.34 -0.99
CA ASP A 349 -15.57 6.20 -1.62
C ASP A 349 -15.74 5.86 -3.12
N PRO A 350 -14.94 6.41 -4.03
CA PRO A 350 -15.06 6.12 -5.47
C PRO A 350 -14.78 4.67 -5.87
N ALA A 351 -14.00 3.91 -5.09
CA ALA A 351 -13.55 2.56 -5.46
C ALA A 351 -13.75 1.51 -4.36
N ALA A 352 -13.68 1.87 -3.08
CA ALA A 352 -13.57 0.91 -1.97
C ALA A 352 -14.91 0.50 -1.34
N MET A 353 -16.06 0.88 -1.91
CA MET A 353 -17.38 0.67 -1.31
C MET A 353 -17.69 -0.80 -0.99
N ASP A 354 -17.34 -1.74 -1.88
CA ASP A 354 -17.63 -3.16 -1.67
C ASP A 354 -16.73 -3.78 -0.59
N ASN A 355 -15.48 -3.33 -0.48
CA ASN A 355 -14.58 -3.71 0.60
C ASN A 355 -15.04 -3.10 1.94
N ALA A 356 -15.48 -1.85 1.92
CA ALA A 356 -15.97 -1.14 3.09
C ALA A 356 -17.20 -1.80 3.73
N LYS A 357 -18.15 -2.29 2.92
CA LYS A 357 -19.33 -3.03 3.40
C LYS A 357 -19.00 -4.26 4.23
N ARG A 358 -17.82 -4.85 4.03
CA ARG A 358 -17.35 -6.05 4.74
C ARG A 358 -16.60 -5.73 6.03
N LEU A 359 -16.03 -4.52 6.13
CA LEU A 359 -15.10 -4.14 7.20
C LEU A 359 -15.69 -3.17 8.22
N LEU A 360 -16.63 -2.32 7.77
CA LEU A 360 -17.20 -1.27 8.62
C LEU A 360 -18.34 -1.80 9.49
N PRO A 361 -18.64 -1.15 10.64
CA PRO A 361 -19.70 -1.57 11.54
C PRO A 361 -21.07 -1.63 10.86
N ALA A 362 -21.91 -2.54 11.34
CA ALA A 362 -23.32 -2.56 10.97
C ALA A 362 -23.99 -1.22 11.33
N GLY A 363 -24.83 -0.70 10.43
CA GLY A 363 -25.48 0.61 10.62
C GLY A 363 -24.81 1.78 9.87
N VAL A 364 -23.63 1.58 9.27
CA VAL A 364 -23.06 2.54 8.32
C VAL A 364 -23.91 2.53 7.05
N THR A 365 -24.37 3.71 6.63
CA THR A 365 -25.08 3.89 5.35
C THR A 365 -24.07 4.23 4.26
N PHE A 366 -24.12 3.50 3.16
CA PHE A 366 -23.26 3.73 2.00
C PHE A 366 -24.03 4.54 0.96
N SER A 367 -23.43 5.62 0.48
CA SER A 367 -24.03 6.58 -0.47
C SER A 367 -23.39 6.43 -1.85
N ASP A 368 -24.15 6.78 -2.90
CA ASP A 368 -23.68 6.69 -4.29
C ASP A 368 -22.86 7.94 -4.73
N SER A 369 -22.82 8.96 -3.89
CA SER A 369 -22.04 10.18 -4.15
C SER A 369 -21.63 10.90 -2.85
N PRO A 370 -20.60 11.76 -2.88
CA PRO A 370 -20.21 12.57 -1.73
C PRO A 370 -21.31 13.56 -1.32
N TYR A 371 -22.14 13.99 -2.26
CA TYR A 371 -23.25 14.89 -2.00
C TYR A 371 -24.41 14.20 -1.26
N GLU A 372 -24.74 12.98 -1.64
CA GLU A 372 -25.73 12.16 -0.96
C GLU A 372 -25.28 11.82 0.47
N ALA A 373 -24.02 11.46 0.66
CA ALA A 373 -23.47 11.26 2.00
C ALA A 373 -23.60 12.51 2.89
N ALA A 374 -23.42 13.70 2.31
CA ALA A 374 -23.50 14.97 3.01
C ALA A 374 -24.92 15.49 3.25
N GLU A 375 -25.94 14.98 2.54
CA GLU A 375 -27.31 15.48 2.63
C GLU A 375 -27.88 15.33 4.04
N GLY A 376 -28.15 16.47 4.69
CA GLY A 376 -28.64 16.50 6.06
C GLY A 376 -27.64 16.01 7.12
N ALA A 377 -26.37 15.81 6.78
CA ALA A 377 -25.33 15.53 7.75
C ALA A 377 -24.94 16.77 8.57
N HIS A 378 -24.52 16.57 9.81
CA HIS A 378 -24.10 17.64 10.69
C HIS A 378 -22.68 18.13 10.39
N ALA A 379 -21.86 17.27 9.79
CA ALA A 379 -20.51 17.58 9.33
C ALA A 379 -20.06 16.61 8.26
N ALA A 380 -19.01 16.97 7.50
CA ALA A 380 -18.26 16.07 6.65
C ALA A 380 -16.85 15.86 7.20
N VAL A 381 -16.36 14.63 7.15
CA VAL A 381 -15.01 14.22 7.53
C VAL A 381 -14.32 13.65 6.30
N LEU A 382 -13.25 14.30 5.84
CA LEU A 382 -12.42 13.82 4.74
C LEU A 382 -11.30 12.95 5.30
N VAL A 383 -11.26 11.69 4.87
CA VAL A 383 -10.27 10.71 5.33
C VAL A 383 -9.26 10.34 4.23
N THR A 384 -9.69 10.29 2.98
CA THR A 384 -8.83 9.98 1.83
C THR A 384 -8.97 11.05 0.75
N GLU A 385 -7.86 11.56 0.27
CA GLU A 385 -7.78 12.73 -0.62
C GLU A 385 -7.96 12.38 -2.10
N TRP A 386 -9.07 11.74 -2.48
CA TRP A 386 -9.38 11.46 -3.87
C TRP A 386 -9.46 12.74 -4.72
N ASN A 387 -9.01 12.68 -5.97
CA ASN A 387 -9.10 13.81 -6.88
C ASN A 387 -10.55 14.32 -7.04
N GLU A 388 -11.52 13.44 -7.03
CA GLU A 388 -12.94 13.80 -7.05
C GLU A 388 -13.28 14.83 -5.96
N PHE A 389 -12.80 14.62 -4.74
CA PHE A 389 -13.09 15.52 -3.63
C PHE A 389 -12.41 16.90 -3.77
N LYS A 390 -11.26 16.94 -4.43
CA LYS A 390 -10.58 18.21 -4.72
C LYS A 390 -11.42 19.13 -5.61
N TYR A 391 -12.21 18.54 -6.50
CA TYR A 391 -13.05 19.26 -7.47
C TYR A 391 -14.52 19.32 -7.08
N LEU A 392 -14.90 18.97 -5.85
CA LEU A 392 -16.28 19.14 -5.37
C LEU A 392 -16.78 20.57 -5.51
N ASN A 393 -18.04 20.71 -5.88
CA ASN A 393 -18.74 21.97 -5.72
C ASN A 393 -19.03 22.20 -4.23
N LEU A 394 -18.14 22.98 -3.59
CA LEU A 394 -18.20 23.22 -2.15
C LEU A 394 -19.42 24.06 -1.75
N GLU A 395 -19.96 24.92 -2.61
CA GLU A 395 -21.20 25.67 -2.35
C GLU A 395 -22.39 24.72 -2.27
N ARG A 396 -22.48 23.75 -3.20
CA ARG A 396 -23.49 22.68 -3.15
C ARG A 396 -23.31 21.84 -1.87
N LEU A 397 -22.10 21.44 -1.56
CA LEU A 397 -21.79 20.66 -0.34
C LEU A 397 -22.26 21.39 0.91
N ARG A 398 -21.97 22.71 0.99
CA ARG A 398 -22.40 23.58 2.09
C ARG A 398 -23.93 23.60 2.24
N GLY A 399 -24.66 23.70 1.13
CA GLY A 399 -26.13 23.73 1.13
C GLY A 399 -26.79 22.42 1.58
N LEU A 400 -26.08 21.30 1.47
CA LEU A 400 -26.57 19.98 1.85
C LEU A 400 -26.37 19.68 3.35
N LEU A 401 -25.31 20.23 3.95
CA LEU A 401 -25.01 20.03 5.37
C LEU A 401 -25.97 20.81 6.27
N LYS A 402 -26.43 20.21 7.36
CA LYS A 402 -27.18 20.91 8.42
C LYS A 402 -26.35 22.02 9.06
N ARG A 403 -25.10 21.76 9.24
CA ARG A 403 -24.08 22.74 9.69
C ARG A 403 -22.90 22.69 8.72
N PRO A 404 -22.43 23.84 8.21
CA PRO A 404 -21.31 23.85 7.26
C PRO A 404 -19.99 23.63 7.98
N VAL A 405 -19.79 22.42 8.50
CA VAL A 405 -18.59 22.01 9.24
C VAL A 405 -17.86 20.91 8.48
N ILE A 406 -16.56 21.11 8.25
CA ILE A 406 -15.70 20.13 7.60
C ILE A 406 -14.48 19.84 8.47
N PHE A 407 -14.19 18.55 8.64
CA PHE A 407 -12.96 18.04 9.23
C PHE A 407 -12.12 17.40 8.13
N ASP A 408 -11.02 18.04 7.79
CA ASP A 408 -10.15 17.62 6.69
C ASP A 408 -8.90 16.90 7.23
N GLY A 409 -8.94 15.59 7.23
CA GLY A 409 -7.83 14.75 7.70
C GLY A 409 -6.63 14.68 6.75
N ARG A 410 -6.70 15.35 5.57
CA ARG A 410 -5.66 15.29 4.54
C ARG A 410 -5.15 16.65 4.05
N ASN A 411 -5.65 17.73 4.64
CA ASN A 411 -5.28 19.09 4.23
C ASN A 411 -5.54 19.37 2.74
N LEU A 412 -6.66 18.85 2.21
CA LEU A 412 -7.01 18.93 0.79
C LEU A 412 -7.38 20.34 0.35
N TRP A 413 -8.10 21.08 1.23
CA TRP A 413 -8.60 22.41 0.89
C TRP A 413 -7.86 23.52 1.62
N GLU A 414 -7.86 24.70 0.99
CA GLU A 414 -7.24 25.89 1.55
C GLU A 414 -8.13 26.55 2.60
N PRO A 415 -7.65 26.82 3.82
CA PRO A 415 -8.45 27.38 4.92
C PRO A 415 -9.18 28.69 4.55
N GLU A 416 -8.49 29.62 3.90
CA GLU A 416 -9.08 30.90 3.51
C GLU A 416 -10.21 30.76 2.46
N ARG A 417 -10.10 29.77 1.56
CA ARG A 417 -11.18 29.44 0.64
C ARG A 417 -12.39 28.92 1.41
N MET A 418 -12.18 28.03 2.38
CA MET A 418 -13.23 27.42 3.19
C MET A 418 -13.93 28.48 4.04
N ARG A 419 -13.18 29.43 4.62
CA ARG A 419 -13.73 30.57 5.36
C ARG A 419 -14.63 31.43 4.49
N ARG A 420 -14.16 31.82 3.29
CA ARG A 420 -14.95 32.65 2.35
C ARG A 420 -16.24 31.96 1.92
N LEU A 421 -16.23 30.64 1.82
CA LEU A 421 -17.40 29.83 1.52
C LEU A 421 -18.31 29.62 2.75
N GLY A 422 -17.95 30.13 3.93
CA GLY A 422 -18.74 30.08 5.15
C GLY A 422 -18.71 28.72 5.87
N PHE A 423 -17.66 27.94 5.72
CA PHE A 423 -17.43 26.73 6.48
C PHE A 423 -16.71 26.98 7.79
N ALA A 424 -17.12 26.30 8.85
CA ALA A 424 -16.22 25.98 9.95
C ALA A 424 -15.31 24.83 9.48
N TYR A 425 -14.01 25.10 9.40
CA TYR A 425 -13.08 24.17 8.78
C TYR A 425 -11.94 23.83 9.72
N TYR A 426 -11.80 22.55 10.01
CA TYR A 426 -10.77 21.96 10.86
C TYR A 426 -9.87 21.10 9.98
N SER A 427 -8.56 21.27 10.10
CA SER A 427 -7.59 20.52 9.31
C SER A 427 -6.36 20.19 10.15
N VAL A 428 -5.55 19.27 9.73
CA VAL A 428 -4.42 18.75 10.51
C VAL A 428 -3.29 19.76 10.57
N GLY A 429 -2.82 20.07 11.78
CA GLY A 429 -1.64 20.91 12.01
C GLY A 429 -1.83 22.40 11.61
N ARG A 430 -3.07 22.88 11.57
CA ARG A 430 -3.42 24.26 11.24
C ARG A 430 -4.49 24.81 12.19
N LYS A 431 -4.50 26.12 12.39
CA LYS A 431 -5.58 26.75 13.16
C LYS A 431 -6.95 26.50 12.48
N PRO A 432 -7.98 26.12 13.24
CA PRO A 432 -9.35 26.08 12.71
C PRO A 432 -9.78 27.45 12.17
N VAL A 433 -10.52 27.44 11.08
CA VAL A 433 -11.16 28.64 10.51
C VAL A 433 -12.65 28.55 10.79
N LEU A 434 -13.20 29.60 11.35
CA LEU A 434 -14.63 29.71 11.62
C LEU A 434 -15.24 30.72 10.65
N PRO A 435 -16.51 30.54 10.25
CA PRO A 435 -17.23 31.53 9.47
C PRO A 435 -17.31 32.85 10.24
N ALA A 436 -17.26 33.96 9.51
CA ALA A 436 -17.35 35.29 10.07
C ALA A 436 -18.70 35.57 10.74
#